data_feb249194fb78c40042a0448a584d337
#
_entry.id   feb249194fb78c40042a0448a584d337
#
_cell.length_a   1.000
_cell.length_b   1.000
_cell.length_c   1.000
_cell.angle_alpha   90.00
_cell.angle_beta   90.00
_cell.angle_gamma   90.00
#
_symmetry.space_group_name_H-M   'P 1'
#
loop_
_entity.id
_entity.type
_entity.pdbx_description
1 polymer ?
#
loop_
_entity_poly.entity_id
_entity_poly.type
_entity_poly.pdbx_seq_one_letter_code
_entity_poly.pdbx_strand_id
1 'polypeptide(L)'
;MSEKRLIHDSSLDIRLGKCEKDNLNNLWISNGTGLVHYIDVRTRAVRIFRLMSDEKVKLIGDERYHIIQDVPRGLIWISTYGNGLFVYDSQKEEMTHYSYHVDEFNRVNSDFLLYAMGDRTGNIWLGSEYSGIALLSVLNDGATYIYPENEKLVDRSNTIRMVTCMENGDCLLYTS
;
A
#
# COMPACT_ATOMS: atom_id res chain seq x y z
N MET A 1 -3.84 38.23 -5.30
CA MET A 1 -4.25 37.48 -4.08
C MET A 1 -5.28 36.46 -4.50
N SER A 2 -4.93 35.18 -4.52
CA SER A 2 -5.85 34.09 -4.91
C SER A 2 -6.66 33.70 -3.67
N GLU A 3 -7.99 33.89 -3.74
CA GLU A 3 -8.90 33.44 -2.69
C GLU A 3 -8.79 31.92 -2.54
N LYS A 4 -8.31 31.48 -1.37
CA LYS A 4 -8.41 30.07 -0.95
C LYS A 4 -9.88 29.79 -0.62
N ARG A 5 -10.62 29.24 -1.57
CA ARG A 5 -11.99 28.77 -1.35
C ARG A 5 -11.94 27.39 -0.69
N LEU A 6 -12.30 27.31 0.57
CA LEU A 6 -12.60 26.06 1.25
C LEU A 6 -13.86 25.47 0.58
N ILE A 7 -13.71 24.36 -0.12
CA ILE A 7 -14.83 23.60 -0.64
C ILE A 7 -15.25 22.65 0.49
N HIS A 8 -16.36 22.99 1.14
CA HIS A 8 -17.02 22.09 2.07
C HIS A 8 -18.00 21.23 1.25
N ASP A 9 -17.62 20.00 0.94
CA ASP A 9 -18.53 19.02 0.36
C ASP A 9 -19.05 18.13 1.49
N SER A 10 -20.29 18.38 1.90
CA SER A 10 -20.96 17.64 2.96
C SER A 10 -21.32 16.18 2.57
N SER A 11 -21.15 15.80 1.30
CA SER A 11 -21.32 14.43 0.84
C SER A 11 -20.09 13.55 1.15
N LEU A 12 -18.96 14.17 1.47
CA LEU A 12 -17.73 13.53 1.90
C LEU A 12 -17.67 13.49 3.43
N ASP A 13 -18.48 12.65 4.07
CA ASP A 13 -18.32 12.33 5.50
C ASP A 13 -17.08 11.45 5.68
N ILE A 14 -15.92 12.02 5.34
CA ILE A 14 -14.63 11.38 5.46
C ILE A 14 -14.12 11.71 6.86
N ARG A 15 -14.19 10.76 7.78
CA ARG A 15 -13.31 10.78 8.94
C ARG A 15 -11.90 10.74 8.37
N LEU A 16 -11.18 11.84 8.52
CA LEU A 16 -9.85 12.01 7.95
C LEU A 16 -8.91 10.97 8.54
N GLY A 17 -8.60 9.95 7.74
CA GLY A 17 -7.49 9.06 7.96
C GLY A 17 -6.21 9.63 7.33
N LYS A 18 -5.45 8.78 6.68
CA LYS A 18 -4.23 9.18 6.00
C LYS A 18 -4.57 9.75 4.61
N CYS A 19 -3.97 10.89 4.26
CA CYS A 19 -4.08 11.48 2.94
C CYS A 19 -2.72 11.51 2.27
N GLU A 20 -2.62 10.93 1.10
CA GLU A 20 -1.42 10.97 0.25
C GLU A 20 -1.75 11.59 -1.11
N LYS A 21 -0.75 12.23 -1.69
CA LYS A 21 -0.88 12.90 -2.99
C LYS A 21 -0.07 12.12 -4.02
N ASP A 22 -0.68 11.80 -5.15
CA ASP A 22 0.03 11.17 -6.26
C ASP A 22 0.81 12.22 -7.10
N ASN A 23 1.64 11.73 -8.03
CA ASN A 23 2.48 12.55 -8.91
C ASN A 23 1.68 13.40 -9.92
N LEU A 24 0.41 13.09 -10.11
CA LEU A 24 -0.53 13.89 -10.91
C LEU A 24 -1.30 14.88 -10.03
N ASN A 25 -0.92 15.01 -8.74
CA ASN A 25 -1.57 15.80 -7.70
C ASN A 25 -2.98 15.33 -7.31
N ASN A 26 -3.37 14.11 -7.65
CA ASN A 26 -4.60 13.52 -7.15
C ASN A 26 -4.44 13.11 -5.68
N LEU A 27 -5.55 13.00 -4.96
CA LEU A 27 -5.55 12.68 -3.54
C LEU A 27 -6.03 11.25 -3.31
N TRP A 28 -5.35 10.54 -2.42
CA TRP A 28 -5.71 9.22 -1.93
C TRP A 28 -5.97 9.31 -0.43
N ILE A 29 -7.20 9.06 -0.01
CA ILE A 29 -7.65 9.27 1.38
C ILE A 29 -8.21 7.97 1.93
N SER A 30 -7.63 7.45 2.99
CA SER A 30 -8.19 6.37 3.80
C SER A 30 -8.97 6.94 4.98
N ASN A 31 -10.05 6.29 5.40
CA ASN A 31 -10.95 6.83 6.42
C ASN A 31 -11.19 5.89 7.63
N GLY A 32 -10.46 4.80 7.74
CA GLY A 32 -10.60 3.86 8.85
C GLY A 32 -11.86 2.98 8.77
N THR A 33 -12.48 2.86 7.59
CA THR A 33 -13.69 2.03 7.36
C THR A 33 -13.50 0.98 6.26
N GLY A 34 -12.26 0.65 5.91
CA GLY A 34 -11.96 -0.25 4.79
C GLY A 34 -12.09 0.40 3.42
N LEU A 35 -12.36 1.70 3.38
CA LEU A 35 -12.53 2.46 2.15
C LEU A 35 -11.33 3.37 1.90
N VAL A 36 -10.89 3.43 0.64
CA VAL A 36 -9.93 4.41 0.14
C VAL A 36 -10.59 5.23 -0.96
N HIS A 37 -10.55 6.54 -0.79
CA HIS A 37 -11.08 7.51 -1.73
C HIS A 37 -9.96 8.04 -2.61
N TYR A 38 -10.12 7.88 -3.91
CA TYR A 38 -9.28 8.54 -4.91
C TYR A 38 -10.01 9.77 -5.45
N ILE A 39 -9.35 10.91 -5.44
CA ILE A 39 -9.90 12.18 -5.92
C ILE A 39 -8.99 12.73 -7.03
N ASP A 40 -9.47 12.71 -8.26
CA ASP A 40 -8.84 13.45 -9.37
C ASP A 40 -9.08 14.95 -9.14
N VAL A 41 -8.02 15.66 -8.79
CA VAL A 41 -8.11 17.09 -8.44
C VAL A 41 -8.46 17.95 -9.65
N ARG A 42 -8.09 17.54 -10.86
CA ARG A 42 -8.37 18.28 -12.09
C ARG A 42 -9.83 18.16 -12.52
N THR A 43 -10.36 16.94 -12.51
CA THR A 43 -11.73 16.65 -12.95
C THR A 43 -12.75 16.72 -11.82
N ARG A 44 -12.26 16.68 -10.56
CA ARG A 44 -13.05 16.52 -9.32
C ARG A 44 -13.82 15.21 -9.26
N ALA A 45 -13.45 14.23 -10.08
CA ALA A 45 -14.01 12.90 -10.00
C ALA A 45 -13.54 12.20 -8.72
N VAL A 46 -14.46 11.53 -8.05
CA VAL A 46 -14.18 10.72 -6.86
C VAL A 46 -14.44 9.27 -7.19
N ARG A 47 -13.48 8.40 -6.86
CA ARG A 47 -13.64 6.95 -6.90
C ARG A 47 -13.44 6.39 -5.50
N ILE A 48 -14.21 5.38 -5.15
CA ILE A 48 -14.14 4.74 -3.83
C ILE A 48 -13.81 3.28 -4.04
N PHE A 49 -12.72 2.84 -3.44
CA PHE A 49 -12.30 1.46 -3.43
C PHE A 49 -12.53 0.85 -2.05
N ARG A 50 -13.25 -0.28 -1.98
CA ARG A 50 -13.38 -1.05 -0.75
C ARG A 50 -12.21 -2.03 -0.69
N LEU A 51 -11.25 -1.77 0.17
CA LEU A 51 -10.06 -2.61 0.37
C LEU A 51 -10.25 -3.63 1.50
N MET A 52 -11.19 -3.39 2.44
CA MET A 52 -11.53 -4.32 3.52
C MET A 52 -13.03 -4.38 3.75
N SER A 53 -13.53 -5.55 4.16
CA SER A 53 -14.90 -5.68 4.64
C SER A 53 -15.05 -5.07 6.04
N ASP A 54 -16.29 -4.72 6.40
CA ASP A 54 -16.59 -4.15 7.73
C ASP A 54 -16.26 -5.14 8.86
N GLU A 55 -16.41 -6.45 8.62
CA GLU A 55 -16.02 -7.49 9.59
C GLU A 55 -14.51 -7.52 9.77
N LYS A 56 -13.75 -7.43 8.68
CA LYS A 56 -12.28 -7.42 8.73
C LYS A 56 -11.76 -6.18 9.45
N VAL A 57 -12.34 -5.01 9.19
CA VAL A 57 -12.01 -3.75 9.89
C VAL A 57 -12.27 -3.89 11.40
N LYS A 58 -13.40 -4.45 11.80
CA LYS A 58 -13.72 -4.68 13.23
C LYS A 58 -12.76 -5.67 13.89
N LEU A 59 -12.37 -6.72 13.17
CA LEU A 59 -11.47 -7.75 13.69
C LEU A 59 -10.06 -7.22 13.92
N ILE A 60 -9.56 -6.39 12.99
CA ILE A 60 -8.20 -5.85 13.03
C ILE A 60 -8.10 -4.70 14.03
N GLY A 61 -9.14 -3.86 14.14
CA GLY A 61 -9.22 -2.75 15.09
C GLY A 61 -8.26 -1.58 14.84
N ASP A 62 -7.23 -1.77 14.00
CA ASP A 62 -6.22 -0.76 13.65
C ASP A 62 -5.94 -0.80 12.15
N GLU A 63 -6.73 -0.07 11.41
CA GLU A 63 -6.67 -0.01 9.97
C GLU A 63 -5.51 0.88 9.52
N ARG A 64 -4.51 0.27 8.88
CA ARG A 64 -3.33 0.98 8.35
C ARG A 64 -3.20 0.74 6.86
N TYR A 65 -2.91 1.81 6.14
CA TYR A 65 -2.59 1.78 4.73
C TYR A 65 -1.25 2.48 4.49
N HIS A 66 -0.49 1.98 3.53
CA HIS A 66 0.66 2.69 3.00
C HIS A 66 0.53 2.74 1.48
N ILE A 67 0.48 3.95 0.94
CA ILE A 67 0.22 4.20 -0.48
C ILE A 67 1.50 4.73 -1.10
N ILE A 68 1.97 4.05 -2.14
CA ILE A 68 3.13 4.47 -2.92
C ILE A 68 2.81 4.49 -4.40
N GLN A 69 3.53 5.33 -5.12
CA GLN A 69 3.33 5.54 -6.53
C GLN A 69 4.52 5.05 -7.33
N ASP A 70 4.21 4.33 -8.40
CA ASP A 70 5.13 3.95 -9.43
C ASP A 70 4.87 4.85 -10.65
N VAL A 71 5.52 6.01 -10.64
CA VAL A 71 5.35 7.05 -11.66
C VAL A 71 5.59 6.55 -13.08
N PRO A 72 6.69 5.81 -13.37
CA PRO A 72 6.98 5.34 -14.71
C PRO A 72 5.91 4.42 -15.31
N ARG A 73 5.21 3.66 -14.47
CA ARG A 73 4.22 2.65 -14.92
C ARG A 73 2.79 3.10 -14.74
N GLY A 74 2.55 4.20 -14.04
CA GLY A 74 1.19 4.65 -13.71
C GLY A 74 0.48 3.75 -12.69
N LEU A 75 1.24 2.98 -11.89
CA LEU A 75 0.71 2.10 -10.87
C LEU A 75 0.68 2.77 -9.51
N ILE A 76 -0.34 2.45 -8.72
CA ILE A 76 -0.43 2.84 -7.32
C ILE A 76 -0.53 1.58 -6.48
N TRP A 77 0.40 1.44 -5.55
CA TRP A 77 0.52 0.30 -4.65
C TRP A 77 -0.04 0.68 -3.30
N ILE A 78 -0.98 -0.09 -2.79
CA ILE A 78 -1.65 0.16 -1.52
C ILE A 78 -1.45 -1.07 -0.64
N SER A 79 -0.50 -1.01 0.28
CA SER A 79 -0.35 -2.04 1.29
C SER A 79 -1.35 -1.84 2.41
N THR A 80 -1.89 -2.92 2.92
CA THR A 80 -2.90 -2.90 3.98
C THR A 80 -2.46 -3.74 5.17
N TYR A 81 -2.88 -3.34 6.35
CA TYR A 81 -2.72 -4.15 7.55
C TYR A 81 -3.95 -5.06 7.70
N GLY A 82 -3.82 -6.30 7.22
CA GLY A 82 -4.84 -7.35 7.34
C GLY A 82 -5.54 -7.78 6.06
N ASN A 83 -5.23 -7.19 4.89
CA ASN A 83 -5.81 -7.62 3.61
C ASN A 83 -4.80 -7.57 2.43
N GLY A 84 -3.50 -7.71 2.72
CA GLY A 84 -2.47 -7.81 1.70
C GLY A 84 -2.23 -6.51 0.91
N LEU A 85 -1.97 -6.64 -0.37
CA LEU A 85 -1.56 -5.58 -1.28
C LEU A 85 -2.59 -5.37 -2.39
N PHE A 86 -2.91 -4.12 -2.66
CA PHE A 86 -3.69 -3.72 -3.83
C PHE A 86 -2.84 -2.91 -4.79
N VAL A 87 -3.03 -3.13 -6.07
CA VAL A 87 -2.35 -2.39 -7.14
C VAL A 87 -3.39 -1.80 -8.08
N TYR A 88 -3.44 -0.48 -8.13
CA TYR A 88 -4.30 0.23 -9.07
C TYR A 88 -3.50 0.65 -10.30
N ASP A 89 -3.93 0.19 -11.47
CA ASP A 89 -3.42 0.61 -12.78
C ASP A 89 -4.24 1.81 -13.26
N SER A 90 -3.60 2.98 -13.28
CA SER A 90 -4.28 4.22 -13.66
C SER A 90 -4.59 4.32 -15.16
N GLN A 91 -3.89 3.53 -16.00
CA GLN A 91 -4.12 3.50 -17.44
C GLN A 91 -5.29 2.59 -17.82
N LYS A 92 -5.40 1.43 -17.14
CA LYS A 92 -6.49 0.48 -17.34
C LYS A 92 -7.70 0.77 -16.46
N GLU A 93 -7.52 1.59 -15.43
CA GLU A 93 -8.52 1.86 -14.39
C GLU A 93 -8.96 0.60 -13.62
N GLU A 94 -8.04 -0.34 -13.44
CA GLU A 94 -8.26 -1.63 -12.80
C GLU A 94 -7.52 -1.73 -11.47
N MET A 95 -8.14 -2.45 -10.52
CA MET A 95 -7.55 -2.77 -9.21
C MET A 95 -7.29 -4.27 -9.12
N THR A 96 -6.03 -4.65 -8.92
CA THR A 96 -5.63 -6.03 -8.66
C THR A 96 -5.36 -6.23 -7.17
N HIS A 97 -5.78 -7.34 -6.61
CA HIS A 97 -5.60 -7.70 -5.21
C HIS A 97 -4.66 -8.89 -5.06
N TYR A 98 -3.63 -8.72 -4.24
CA TYR A 98 -2.66 -9.75 -3.88
C TYR A 98 -2.79 -10.05 -2.38
N SER A 99 -3.03 -11.30 -2.01
CA SER A 99 -3.14 -11.69 -0.60
C SER A 99 -2.45 -13.03 -0.33
N TYR A 100 -2.24 -13.35 0.94
CA TYR A 100 -1.66 -14.63 1.36
C TYR A 100 -2.52 -15.84 0.97
N HIS A 101 -3.84 -15.66 0.87
CA HIS A 101 -4.83 -16.72 0.64
C HIS A 101 -5.27 -16.89 -0.82
N VAL A 102 -4.72 -16.10 -1.73
CA VAL A 102 -5.06 -16.18 -3.17
C VAL A 102 -4.06 -17.07 -3.91
N ASP A 103 -4.38 -17.43 -5.15
CA ASP A 103 -3.59 -18.28 -6.04
C ASP A 103 -2.11 -17.90 -6.10
N GLU A 104 -1.25 -18.87 -6.48
CA GLU A 104 0.21 -18.71 -6.55
C GLU A 104 0.69 -17.46 -7.30
N PHE A 105 -0.06 -17.00 -8.30
CA PHE A 105 0.29 -15.83 -9.12
C PHE A 105 0.02 -14.48 -8.43
N ASN A 106 -0.97 -14.42 -7.51
CA ASN A 106 -1.35 -13.20 -6.80
C ASN A 106 -1.04 -13.29 -5.30
N ARG A 107 -0.01 -14.04 -4.94
CA ARG A 107 0.33 -14.29 -3.55
C ARG A 107 1.36 -13.29 -3.04
N VAL A 108 1.11 -12.76 -1.84
CA VAL A 108 2.10 -12.10 -1.00
C VAL A 108 2.38 -12.96 0.24
N ASN A 109 3.52 -12.73 0.90
CA ASN A 109 3.94 -13.53 2.06
C ASN A 109 3.12 -13.27 3.33
N SER A 110 2.32 -12.22 3.36
CA SER A 110 1.46 -11.86 4.49
C SER A 110 0.36 -10.91 4.06
N ASP A 111 -0.80 -10.99 4.72
CA ASP A 111 -1.86 -9.98 4.62
C ASP A 111 -1.61 -8.79 5.55
N PHE A 112 -0.70 -8.91 6.53
CA PHE A 112 -0.36 -7.86 7.49
C PHE A 112 0.90 -7.12 7.04
N LEU A 113 0.71 -6.17 6.13
CA LEU A 113 1.79 -5.36 5.58
C LEU A 113 1.91 -4.06 6.36
N LEU A 114 3.10 -3.79 6.89
CA LEU A 114 3.40 -2.61 7.68
C LEU A 114 3.99 -1.48 6.85
N TYR A 115 4.68 -1.83 5.77
CA TYR A 115 5.41 -0.87 4.96
C TYR A 115 5.50 -1.30 3.50
N ALA A 116 5.54 -0.34 2.61
CA ALA A 116 5.84 -0.54 1.20
C ALA A 116 6.79 0.57 0.71
N MET A 117 7.70 0.22 -0.18
CA MET A 117 8.65 1.18 -0.76
C MET A 117 9.02 0.76 -2.19
N GLY A 118 9.06 1.74 -3.10
CA GLY A 118 9.65 1.56 -4.43
C GLY A 118 11.14 1.91 -4.41
N ASP A 119 11.97 1.07 -5.01
CA ASP A 119 13.38 1.36 -5.21
C ASP A 119 13.65 2.03 -6.58
N ARG A 120 14.91 2.44 -6.83
CA ARG A 120 15.32 3.10 -8.07
C ARG A 120 15.31 2.19 -9.28
N THR A 121 15.30 0.87 -9.08
CA THR A 121 15.23 -0.12 -10.15
C THR A 121 13.80 -0.48 -10.52
N GLY A 122 12.83 0.09 -9.79
CA GLY A 122 11.41 -0.11 -9.99
C GLY A 122 10.85 -1.35 -9.30
N ASN A 123 11.63 -1.98 -8.43
CA ASN A 123 11.12 -3.03 -7.57
C ASN A 123 10.32 -2.44 -6.39
N ILE A 124 9.38 -3.22 -5.89
CA ILE A 124 8.59 -2.87 -4.70
C ILE A 124 8.99 -3.78 -3.54
N TRP A 125 9.36 -3.16 -2.44
CA TRP A 125 9.71 -3.81 -1.19
C TRP A 125 8.53 -3.72 -0.23
N LEU A 126 8.09 -4.86 0.30
CA LEU A 126 6.99 -4.95 1.26
C LEU A 126 7.52 -5.50 2.58
N GLY A 127 7.36 -4.73 3.64
CA GLY A 127 7.63 -5.19 5.01
C GLY A 127 6.38 -5.73 5.65
N SER A 128 6.44 -6.93 6.22
CA SER A 128 5.33 -7.56 6.93
C SER A 128 5.55 -7.62 8.43
N GLU A 129 4.48 -7.86 9.19
CA GLU A 129 4.55 -7.92 10.65
C GLU A 129 5.30 -9.17 11.16
N TYR A 130 5.13 -10.32 10.49
CA TYR A 130 5.70 -11.59 10.99
C TYR A 130 6.37 -12.43 9.90
N SER A 131 6.33 -12.00 8.65
CA SER A 131 6.77 -12.80 7.50
C SER A 131 7.95 -12.17 6.74
N GLY A 132 8.72 -11.29 7.41
CA GLY A 132 9.91 -10.67 6.82
C GLY A 132 9.58 -9.72 5.68
N ILE A 133 10.39 -9.74 4.64
CA ILE A 133 10.29 -8.87 3.47
C ILE A 133 9.93 -9.65 2.23
N ALA A 134 9.03 -9.10 1.43
CA ALA A 134 8.82 -9.50 0.05
C ALA A 134 9.41 -8.45 -0.90
N LEU A 135 10.19 -8.91 -1.87
CA LEU A 135 10.64 -8.12 -3.01
C LEU A 135 9.81 -8.50 -4.23
N LEU A 136 9.01 -7.58 -4.72
CA LEU A 136 8.26 -7.73 -5.97
C LEU A 136 9.07 -7.14 -7.12
N SER A 137 9.57 -8.01 -7.99
CA SER A 137 10.25 -7.60 -9.22
C SER A 137 9.22 -7.44 -10.33
N VAL A 138 9.01 -6.22 -10.76
CA VAL A 138 8.05 -5.92 -11.85
C VAL A 138 8.60 -6.32 -13.22
N LEU A 139 9.90 -6.63 -13.32
CA LEU A 139 10.53 -7.06 -14.57
C LEU A 139 10.46 -8.58 -14.79
N ASN A 140 10.25 -9.38 -13.75
CA ASN A 140 10.36 -10.84 -13.80
C ASN A 140 9.12 -11.60 -13.29
N ASP A 141 7.98 -10.95 -13.13
CA ASP A 141 6.72 -11.55 -12.64
C ASP A 141 6.87 -12.45 -11.39
N GLY A 142 7.89 -12.17 -10.55
CA GLY A 142 8.22 -12.98 -9.40
C GLY A 142 8.37 -12.19 -8.10
N ALA A 143 8.04 -12.83 -6.97
CA ALA A 143 8.31 -12.32 -5.65
C ALA A 143 9.46 -13.10 -5.00
N THR A 144 10.43 -12.36 -4.44
CA THR A 144 11.49 -12.94 -3.60
C THR A 144 11.22 -12.59 -2.15
N TYR A 145 11.31 -13.57 -1.26
CA TYR A 145 11.05 -13.40 0.17
C TYR A 145 12.37 -13.45 0.95
N ILE A 146 12.55 -12.49 1.85
CA ILE A 146 13.74 -12.37 2.70
C ILE A 146 13.28 -12.41 4.16
N TYR A 147 13.86 -13.35 4.93
CA TYR A 147 13.62 -13.51 6.35
C TYR A 147 14.90 -13.16 7.12
N PRO A 148 14.92 -12.08 7.94
CA PRO A 148 16.14 -11.58 8.58
C PRO A 148 16.80 -12.56 9.54
N GLU A 149 16.03 -13.34 10.29
CA GLU A 149 16.59 -14.19 11.38
C GLU A 149 16.14 -15.66 11.36
N ASN A 150 15.07 -16.00 10.67
CA ASN A 150 14.54 -17.37 10.73
C ASN A 150 13.82 -17.75 9.44
N GLU A 151 14.12 -18.91 8.89
CA GLU A 151 13.43 -19.46 7.71
C GLU A 151 11.98 -19.90 8.00
N LYS A 152 11.51 -19.76 9.24
CA LYS A 152 10.12 -20.01 9.60
C LYS A 152 9.24 -18.90 9.06
N LEU A 153 8.22 -19.28 8.31
CA LEU A 153 7.30 -18.41 7.59
C LEU A 153 6.59 -17.35 8.46
N VAL A 154 6.44 -17.59 9.76
CA VAL A 154 5.79 -16.65 10.69
C VAL A 154 6.53 -16.63 12.01
N ASP A 155 7.31 -15.59 12.24
CA ASP A 155 8.03 -15.37 13.51
C ASP A 155 8.06 -13.87 13.83
N ARG A 156 7.97 -13.51 15.12
CA ARG A 156 8.05 -12.11 15.58
C ARG A 156 9.38 -11.45 15.26
N SER A 157 10.47 -12.23 15.19
CA SER A 157 11.80 -11.76 14.78
C SER A 157 11.84 -11.26 13.33
N ASN A 158 10.87 -11.67 12.49
CA ASN A 158 10.73 -11.23 11.11
C ASN A 158 9.84 -9.97 10.94
N THR A 159 9.52 -9.26 12.01
CA THR A 159 8.75 -8.02 11.93
C THR A 159 9.56 -6.92 11.30
N ILE A 160 9.11 -6.39 10.18
CA ILE A 160 9.75 -5.29 9.46
C ILE A 160 8.89 -4.03 9.62
N ARG A 161 9.41 -3.06 10.34
CA ARG A 161 8.73 -1.79 10.60
C ARG A 161 9.06 -0.69 9.60
N MET A 162 10.25 -0.77 8.99
CA MET A 162 10.71 0.21 8.02
C MET A 162 11.75 -0.38 7.07
N VAL A 163 11.69 0.03 5.82
CA VAL A 163 12.72 -0.22 4.80
C VAL A 163 13.14 1.14 4.25
N THR A 164 14.44 1.40 4.21
CA THR A 164 14.99 2.61 3.62
C THR A 164 16.19 2.22 2.77
N CYS A 165 16.26 2.71 1.52
CA CYS A 165 17.42 2.52 0.65
C CYS A 165 18.28 3.77 0.60
N MET A 166 19.59 3.58 0.74
CA MET A 166 20.61 4.63 0.66
C MET A 166 21.00 4.92 -0.80
N GLU A 167 21.75 6.01 -1.00
CA GLU A 167 22.18 6.41 -2.34
C GLU A 167 23.14 5.41 -3.00
N ASN A 168 23.88 4.64 -2.22
CA ASN A 168 24.80 3.60 -2.69
C ASN A 168 24.13 2.30 -3.11
N GLY A 169 22.80 2.19 -2.94
CA GLY A 169 22.02 1.00 -3.27
C GLY A 169 21.79 0.03 -2.10
N ASP A 170 22.42 0.24 -0.95
CA ASP A 170 22.16 -0.55 0.25
C ASP A 170 20.79 -0.22 0.83
N CYS A 171 20.11 -1.21 1.38
CA CYS A 171 18.83 -1.03 2.06
C CYS A 171 18.96 -1.34 3.54
N LEU A 172 18.51 -0.41 4.37
CA LEU A 172 18.42 -0.59 5.82
C LEU A 172 17.03 -1.10 6.20
N LEU A 173 17.03 -2.12 7.05
CA LEU A 173 15.84 -2.71 7.62
C LEU A 173 15.76 -2.35 9.10
N TYR A 174 14.63 -1.84 9.53
CA TYR A 174 14.31 -1.69 10.95
C TYR A 174 13.37 -2.82 11.37
N THR A 175 13.88 -3.69 12.22
CA THR A 175 13.13 -4.77 12.87
C THR A 175 12.77 -4.36 14.30
N SER A 176 11.85 -5.05 14.93
CA SER A 176 11.46 -4.80 16.34
C SER A 176 12.42 -5.50 17.29
#